data_b5b55057f095c2344fb6e6acba337306
#
_entry.id   b5b55057f095c2344fb6e6acba337306
#
_cell.length_a   1.000
_cell.length_b   1.000
_cell.length_c   1.000
_cell.angle_alpha   90.00
_cell.angle_beta   90.00
_cell.angle_gamma   90.00
#
_symmetry.space_group_name_H-M   'P 1'
#
loop_
_entity.id
_entity.type
_entity.pdbx_description
1 polymer ?
#
loop_
_entity_poly.entity_id
_entity_poly.type
_entity_poly.pdbx_seq_one_letter_code
_entity_poly.pdbx_strand_id
1 'polypeptide(L)'
;MAKGARKPRSHKRQPRQERHIKILICTEGAVTEPQYFEGISKSIQEIYHVTLDVIPGQHSDPVKVVEKCMEKREERENSKKNQDFPYVRCFAVVDVDHWDNPIKGKLSRLRQAILLAKENDINVLVSNIKFEVWLLWHKNTYDKSLDSKSLDRHCKNKDNKILK
;
A
#
# COMPACT_ATOMS: atom_id res chain seq x y z
N MET A 1 10.07 22.73 -67.12
CA MET A 1 10.00 23.14 -65.71
C MET A 1 9.76 21.89 -64.85
N ALA A 2 10.79 21.42 -64.12
CA ALA A 2 10.70 20.21 -63.31
C ALA A 2 10.19 20.60 -61.91
N LYS A 3 9.05 20.01 -61.48
CA LYS A 3 8.50 20.18 -60.11
C LYS A 3 9.36 19.41 -59.11
N GLY A 4 10.00 20.12 -58.21
CA GLY A 4 10.83 19.54 -57.15
C GLY A 4 10.02 18.62 -56.22
N ALA A 5 10.48 17.38 -56.02
CA ALA A 5 9.91 16.40 -55.13
C ALA A 5 10.12 16.85 -53.65
N ARG A 6 9.00 16.98 -52.93
CA ARG A 6 9.04 17.25 -51.45
C ARG A 6 9.61 16.04 -50.74
N LYS A 7 10.73 16.22 -50.00
CA LYS A 7 11.28 15.20 -49.11
C LYS A 7 10.27 14.85 -48.00
N PRO A 8 10.06 13.57 -47.68
CA PRO A 8 9.17 13.17 -46.61
C PRO A 8 9.74 13.66 -45.25
N ARG A 9 8.89 14.35 -44.48
CA ARG A 9 9.21 14.73 -43.11
C ARG A 9 9.34 13.46 -42.25
N SER A 10 10.54 13.13 -41.79
CA SER A 10 10.73 12.09 -40.79
C SER A 10 10.08 12.53 -39.48
N HIS A 11 8.97 11.95 -39.11
CA HIS A 11 8.44 12.06 -37.77
C HIS A 11 9.39 11.32 -36.82
N LYS A 12 10.34 12.03 -36.22
CA LYS A 12 11.05 11.52 -35.07
C LYS A 12 10.00 11.20 -33.99
N ARG A 13 9.72 9.91 -33.79
CA ARG A 13 8.93 9.46 -32.63
C ARG A 13 9.66 9.97 -31.40
N GLN A 14 9.05 10.89 -30.66
CA GLN A 14 9.57 11.25 -29.33
C GLN A 14 9.60 9.97 -28.49
N PRO A 15 10.69 9.73 -27.74
CA PRO A 15 10.74 8.60 -26.84
C PRO A 15 9.54 8.70 -25.90
N ARG A 16 8.78 7.59 -25.82
CA ARG A 16 7.63 7.48 -24.94
C ARG A 16 8.18 7.70 -23.52
N GLN A 17 7.84 8.81 -22.87
CA GLN A 17 8.21 9.05 -21.49
C GLN A 17 7.65 7.89 -20.67
N GLU A 18 8.52 7.06 -20.13
CA GLU A 18 8.13 5.97 -19.24
C GLU A 18 7.47 6.59 -18.02
N ARG A 19 6.18 6.32 -17.86
CA ARG A 19 5.40 6.86 -16.76
C ARG A 19 5.82 6.16 -15.48
N HIS A 20 6.51 6.87 -14.64
CA HIS A 20 6.85 6.39 -13.30
C HIS A 20 5.57 6.36 -12.44
N ILE A 21 5.19 5.17 -11.98
CA ILE A 21 4.00 4.96 -11.16
C ILE A 21 4.40 5.07 -9.70
N LYS A 22 3.69 5.92 -8.94
CA LYS A 22 3.85 6.03 -7.49
C LYS A 22 2.59 5.58 -6.77
N ILE A 23 2.79 4.72 -5.77
CA ILE A 23 1.73 4.17 -4.93
C ILE A 23 2.05 4.53 -3.48
N LEU A 24 1.05 5.07 -2.77
CA LEU A 24 1.14 5.34 -1.34
C LEU A 24 0.61 4.14 -0.56
N ILE A 25 1.34 3.71 0.46
CA ILE A 25 0.92 2.66 1.40
C ILE A 25 1.12 3.19 2.82
N CYS A 26 0.02 3.36 3.56
CA CYS A 26 0.06 3.68 4.98
C CYS A 26 -0.31 2.43 5.77
N THR A 27 0.53 2.04 6.72
CA THR A 27 0.37 0.81 7.51
C THR A 27 -0.09 1.12 8.93
N GLU A 28 -0.77 0.17 9.57
CA GLU A 28 -1.09 0.25 10.99
C GLU A 28 0.17 0.01 11.83
N GLY A 29 0.94 -1.03 11.51
CA GLY A 29 2.17 -1.38 12.19
C GLY A 29 3.34 -0.48 11.80
N ALA A 30 4.28 -0.35 12.74
CA ALA A 30 5.47 0.48 12.57
C ALA A 30 6.67 -0.26 11.98
N VAL A 31 6.65 -1.59 11.94
CA VAL A 31 7.84 -2.41 11.61
C VAL A 31 7.54 -3.47 10.56
N THR A 32 6.64 -4.41 10.85
CA THR A 32 6.40 -5.62 10.05
C THR A 32 5.93 -5.30 8.65
N GLU A 33 4.83 -4.56 8.53
CA GLU A 33 4.23 -4.19 7.26
C GLU A 33 5.14 -3.27 6.44
N PRO A 34 5.75 -2.20 7.01
CA PRO A 34 6.69 -1.38 6.28
C PRO A 34 7.85 -2.18 5.69
N GLN A 35 8.50 -3.04 6.47
CA GLN A 35 9.61 -3.89 5.99
C GLN A 35 9.19 -4.80 4.83
N TYR A 36 7.99 -5.37 4.90
CA TYR A 36 7.44 -6.20 3.84
C TYR A 36 7.25 -5.41 2.54
N PHE A 37 6.56 -4.25 2.61
CA PHE A 37 6.29 -3.44 1.42
C PHE A 37 7.55 -2.78 0.86
N GLU A 38 8.52 -2.40 1.69
CA GLU A 38 9.83 -1.92 1.25
C GLU A 38 10.62 -3.01 0.51
N GLY A 39 10.54 -4.26 0.99
CA GLY A 39 11.11 -5.42 0.31
C GLY A 39 10.52 -5.62 -1.08
N ILE A 40 9.18 -5.54 -1.21
CA ILE A 40 8.48 -5.60 -2.50
C ILE A 40 8.89 -4.42 -3.38
N SER A 41 8.94 -3.20 -2.84
CA SER A 41 9.29 -2.00 -3.59
C SER A 41 10.61 -2.15 -4.32
N LYS A 42 11.64 -2.67 -3.64
CA LYS A 42 12.95 -2.94 -4.25
C LYS A 42 12.86 -3.91 -5.42
N SER A 43 12.04 -4.95 -5.30
CA SER A 43 11.91 -5.99 -6.32
C SER A 43 11.14 -5.50 -7.56
N ILE A 44 10.14 -4.63 -7.40
CA ILE A 44 9.29 -4.19 -8.51
C ILE A 44 9.77 -2.91 -9.18
N GLN A 45 10.55 -2.08 -8.49
CA GLN A 45 11.01 -0.79 -8.99
C GLN A 45 11.83 -0.93 -10.27
N GLU A 46 12.75 -1.88 -10.30
CA GLU A 46 13.63 -2.12 -11.44
C GLU A 46 12.90 -2.69 -12.67
N ILE A 47 11.84 -3.48 -12.43
CA ILE A 47 11.14 -4.21 -13.51
C ILE A 47 9.98 -3.39 -14.09
N TYR A 48 9.24 -2.68 -13.23
CA TYR A 48 7.95 -2.07 -13.59
C TYR A 48 7.93 -0.56 -13.49
N HIS A 49 9.02 0.10 -13.11
CA HIS A 49 9.08 1.55 -12.84
C HIS A 49 8.01 2.02 -11.84
N VAL A 50 7.72 1.16 -10.84
CA VAL A 50 6.76 1.42 -9.76
C VAL A 50 7.52 1.71 -8.48
N THR A 51 7.20 2.81 -7.81
CA THR A 51 7.71 3.14 -6.48
C THR A 51 6.59 3.05 -5.45
N LEU A 52 6.84 2.36 -4.34
CA LEU A 52 5.97 2.36 -3.17
C LEU A 52 6.53 3.35 -2.15
N ASP A 53 5.75 4.39 -1.84
CA ASP A 53 6.04 5.28 -0.72
C ASP A 53 5.32 4.70 0.51
N VAL A 54 6.09 4.07 1.41
CA VAL A 54 5.56 3.36 2.58
C VAL A 54 5.64 4.26 3.80
N ILE A 55 4.51 4.50 4.45
CA ILE A 55 4.39 5.33 5.65
C ILE A 55 4.09 4.41 6.84
N PRO A 56 5.02 4.25 7.77
CA PRO A 56 4.81 3.45 8.97
C PRO A 56 3.72 4.01 9.87
N GLY A 57 2.95 3.11 10.50
CA GLY A 57 1.92 3.45 11.45
C GLY A 57 2.49 4.04 12.75
N GLN A 58 1.72 4.96 13.31
CA GLN A 58 1.96 5.53 14.64
C GLN A 58 0.79 5.22 15.59
N HIS A 59 -0.31 4.72 15.04
CA HIS A 59 -1.55 4.46 15.76
C HIS A 59 -2.16 3.15 15.24
N SER A 60 -2.71 2.36 16.15
CA SER A 60 -3.43 1.12 15.82
C SER A 60 -4.87 1.34 15.33
N ASP A 61 -5.44 2.53 15.48
CA ASP A 61 -6.82 2.83 15.06
C ASP A 61 -6.93 2.89 13.52
N PRO A 62 -7.75 2.02 12.89
CA PRO A 62 -7.86 1.94 11.43
C PRO A 62 -8.36 3.24 10.77
N VAL A 63 -9.17 4.05 11.47
CA VAL A 63 -9.59 5.36 10.96
C VAL A 63 -8.39 6.30 10.87
N LYS A 64 -7.49 6.26 11.88
CA LYS A 64 -6.27 7.07 11.88
C LYS A 64 -5.30 6.70 10.76
N VAL A 65 -5.23 5.43 10.38
CA VAL A 65 -4.42 4.99 9.24
C VAL A 65 -4.97 5.58 7.93
N VAL A 66 -6.29 5.59 7.75
CA VAL A 66 -6.93 6.21 6.57
C VAL A 66 -6.72 7.73 6.56
N GLU A 67 -6.93 8.41 7.69
CA GLU A 67 -6.69 9.85 7.83
C GLU A 67 -5.22 10.20 7.47
N LYS A 68 -4.27 9.39 7.93
CA LYS A 68 -2.85 9.56 7.58
C LYS A 68 -2.58 9.39 6.10
N CYS A 69 -3.25 8.45 5.46
CA CYS A 69 -3.15 8.25 4.01
C CYS A 69 -3.68 9.47 3.24
N MET A 70 -4.80 10.06 3.69
CA MET A 70 -5.36 11.29 3.12
C MET A 70 -4.38 12.46 3.26
N GLU A 71 -3.86 12.67 4.47
CA GLU A 71 -2.85 13.70 4.78
C GLU A 71 -1.63 13.61 3.86
N LYS A 72 -1.04 12.41 3.73
CA LYS A 72 0.15 12.21 2.91
C LYS A 72 -0.10 12.40 1.41
N ARG A 73 -1.27 12.03 0.93
CA ARG A 73 -1.68 12.30 -0.44
C ARG A 73 -1.79 13.81 -0.69
N GLU A 74 -2.48 14.52 0.21
CA GLU A 74 -2.66 15.96 0.10
C GLU A 74 -1.34 16.75 0.22
N GLU A 75 -0.47 16.39 1.16
CA GLU A 75 0.87 16.97 1.27
C GLU A 75 1.64 16.87 -0.05
N ARG A 76 1.52 15.72 -0.75
CA ARG A 76 2.18 15.51 -2.02
C ARG A 76 1.57 16.35 -3.14
N GLU A 77 0.24 16.38 -3.23
CA GLU A 77 -0.47 17.18 -4.25
C GLU A 77 -0.18 18.67 -4.12
N ASN A 78 -0.04 19.17 -2.89
CA ASN A 78 0.26 20.57 -2.58
C ASN A 78 1.75 20.92 -2.69
N SER A 79 2.63 19.94 -2.81
CA SER A 79 4.07 20.17 -2.89
C SER A 79 4.50 20.63 -4.26
N LYS A 80 4.97 21.88 -4.38
CA LYS A 80 5.50 22.45 -5.62
C LYS A 80 6.70 21.68 -6.19
N LYS A 81 7.43 20.93 -5.36
CA LYS A 81 8.60 20.12 -5.75
C LYS A 81 8.23 18.76 -6.35
N ASN A 82 6.99 18.31 -6.13
CA ASN A 82 6.54 16.95 -6.49
C ASN A 82 5.42 16.93 -7.53
N GLN A 83 5.30 18.01 -8.32
CA GLN A 83 4.25 18.14 -9.37
C GLN A 83 4.32 17.05 -10.45
N ASP A 84 5.45 16.38 -10.59
CA ASP A 84 5.66 15.50 -11.73
C ASP A 84 4.92 14.15 -11.62
N PHE A 85 4.63 13.65 -10.39
CA PHE A 85 4.02 12.33 -10.23
C PHE A 85 3.11 12.24 -9.00
N PRO A 86 1.80 12.47 -9.13
CA PRO A 86 0.83 12.22 -8.08
C PRO A 86 0.77 10.70 -7.76
N TYR A 87 0.23 10.35 -6.60
CA TYR A 87 -0.04 8.95 -6.33
C TYR A 87 -1.16 8.42 -7.23
N VAL A 88 -0.87 7.35 -7.97
CA VAL A 88 -1.85 6.68 -8.85
C VAL A 88 -2.85 5.87 -8.01
N ARG A 89 -2.40 5.34 -6.87
CA ARG A 89 -3.21 4.59 -5.91
C ARG A 89 -2.72 4.85 -4.49
N CYS A 90 -3.67 4.81 -3.55
CA CYS A 90 -3.40 4.93 -2.12
C CYS A 90 -4.01 3.72 -1.40
N PHE A 91 -3.26 3.14 -0.48
CA PHE A 91 -3.66 1.98 0.31
C PHE A 91 -3.48 2.25 1.80
N ALA A 92 -4.48 1.90 2.60
CA ALA A 92 -4.41 1.81 4.04
C ALA A 92 -4.40 0.33 4.43
N VAL A 93 -3.37 -0.11 5.14
CA VAL A 93 -3.18 -1.50 5.59
C VAL A 93 -3.51 -1.57 7.06
N VAL A 94 -4.52 -2.35 7.42
CA VAL A 94 -5.07 -2.43 8.78
C VAL A 94 -5.37 -3.87 9.16
N ASP A 95 -5.32 -4.16 10.45
CA ASP A 95 -5.71 -5.45 11.00
C ASP A 95 -7.17 -5.43 11.47
N VAL A 96 -7.88 -6.56 11.38
CA VAL A 96 -9.23 -6.69 11.95
C VAL A 96 -9.18 -6.53 13.46
N ASP A 97 -8.31 -7.28 14.11
CA ASP A 97 -8.13 -7.37 15.56
C ASP A 97 -9.47 -7.20 16.33
N HIS A 98 -9.59 -6.23 17.23
CA HIS A 98 -10.82 -5.93 17.97
C HIS A 98 -11.69 -4.81 17.31
N TRP A 99 -11.22 -4.25 16.21
CA TRP A 99 -11.84 -3.09 15.56
C TRP A 99 -13.14 -3.37 14.83
N ASP A 100 -13.47 -4.64 14.56
CA ASP A 100 -14.75 -5.03 13.95
C ASP A 100 -15.87 -5.18 14.99
N ASN A 101 -15.60 -5.05 16.28
CA ASN A 101 -16.61 -5.10 17.31
C ASN A 101 -17.53 -3.85 17.23
N PRO A 102 -18.87 -4.05 17.09
CA PRO A 102 -19.77 -2.92 17.02
C PRO A 102 -19.86 -2.21 18.39
N ILE A 103 -19.78 -0.89 18.34
CA ILE A 103 -20.06 -0.04 19.51
C ILE A 103 -21.57 0.20 19.54
N LYS A 104 -22.20 0.11 20.73
CA LYS A 104 -23.67 0.29 20.88
C LYS A 104 -24.20 1.45 20.01
N GLY A 105 -25.06 1.13 19.03
CA GLY A 105 -25.70 2.09 18.14
C GLY A 105 -24.79 2.81 17.14
N LYS A 106 -23.52 2.36 16.98
CA LYS A 106 -22.55 2.93 16.02
C LYS A 106 -21.90 1.82 15.20
N LEU A 107 -21.41 2.19 14.03
CA LEU A 107 -20.56 1.31 13.23
C LEU A 107 -19.24 0.99 13.97
N SER A 108 -18.72 -0.21 13.77
CA SER A 108 -17.38 -0.58 14.24
C SER A 108 -16.32 0.39 13.68
N ARG A 109 -15.19 0.53 14.37
CA ARG A 109 -14.11 1.42 13.91
C ARG A 109 -13.58 0.99 12.54
N LEU A 110 -13.48 -0.31 12.30
CA LEU A 110 -13.08 -0.83 10.99
C LEU A 110 -14.06 -0.43 9.90
N ARG A 111 -15.37 -0.55 10.13
CA ARG A 111 -16.38 -0.12 9.15
C ARG A 111 -16.36 1.38 8.89
N GLN A 112 -16.14 2.19 9.93
CA GLN A 112 -15.95 3.63 9.78
C GLN A 112 -14.74 3.94 8.89
N ALA A 113 -13.62 3.26 9.10
CA ALA A 113 -12.41 3.41 8.29
C ALA A 113 -12.66 3.03 6.82
N ILE A 114 -13.36 1.92 6.57
CA ILE A 114 -13.69 1.47 5.20
C ILE A 114 -14.60 2.49 4.49
N LEU A 115 -15.59 3.05 5.17
CA LEU A 115 -16.46 4.08 4.58
C LEU A 115 -15.69 5.36 4.28
N LEU A 116 -14.89 5.85 5.24
CA LEU A 116 -14.05 7.03 5.06
C LEU A 116 -13.08 6.85 3.87
N ALA A 117 -12.45 5.69 3.78
CA ALA A 117 -11.53 5.37 2.70
C ALA A 117 -12.23 5.36 1.34
N LYS A 118 -13.42 4.76 1.27
CA LYS A 118 -14.24 4.72 0.04
C LYS A 118 -14.64 6.12 -0.43
N GLU A 119 -15.03 7.01 0.48
CA GLU A 119 -15.38 8.39 0.17
C GLU A 119 -14.18 9.20 -0.36
N ASN A 120 -12.97 8.78 -0.03
CA ASN A 120 -11.73 9.45 -0.42
C ASN A 120 -10.88 8.69 -1.45
N ASP A 121 -11.43 7.71 -2.17
CA ASP A 121 -10.72 6.88 -3.17
C ASP A 121 -9.42 6.26 -2.62
N ILE A 122 -9.46 5.77 -1.38
CA ILE A 122 -8.39 5.02 -0.73
C ILE A 122 -8.81 3.56 -0.64
N ASN A 123 -7.92 2.65 -1.02
CA ASN A 123 -8.13 1.21 -0.90
C ASN A 123 -7.74 0.74 0.51
N VAL A 124 -8.58 -0.06 1.15
CA VAL A 124 -8.26 -0.65 2.45
C VAL A 124 -7.86 -2.11 2.25
N LEU A 125 -6.68 -2.47 2.71
CA LEU A 125 -6.21 -3.85 2.80
C LEU A 125 -6.38 -4.30 4.25
N VAL A 126 -7.23 -5.31 4.45
CA VAL A 126 -7.59 -5.78 5.78
C VAL A 126 -6.99 -7.15 6.02
N SER A 127 -6.16 -7.29 7.03
CA SER A 127 -5.61 -8.58 7.48
C SER A 127 -6.49 -9.19 8.56
N ASN A 128 -6.89 -10.42 8.37
CA ASN A 128 -7.65 -11.17 9.37
C ASN A 128 -6.77 -12.32 9.90
N ILE A 129 -6.33 -12.30 11.06
CA ILE A 129 -6.51 -11.50 12.29
C ILE A 129 -5.48 -10.37 12.33
N LYS A 130 -4.24 -10.66 11.92
CA LYS A 130 -3.06 -9.79 11.90
C LYS A 130 -2.26 -10.00 10.62
N PHE A 131 -1.41 -9.04 10.28
CA PHE A 131 -0.58 -9.07 9.08
C PHE A 131 0.38 -10.28 9.03
N GLU A 132 0.81 -10.80 10.17
CA GLU A 132 1.66 -11.97 10.27
C GLU A 132 1.06 -13.24 9.62
N VAL A 133 -0.29 -13.36 9.55
CA VAL A 133 -0.96 -14.45 8.82
C VAL A 133 -0.58 -14.43 7.35
N TRP A 134 -0.55 -13.23 6.75
CA TRP A 134 -0.15 -13.03 5.37
C TRP A 134 1.30 -13.48 5.13
N LEU A 135 2.21 -13.14 6.03
CA LEU A 135 3.62 -13.56 5.95
C LEU A 135 3.78 -15.08 6.07
N LEU A 136 3.00 -15.73 6.92
CA LEU A 136 3.00 -17.18 7.04
C LEU A 136 2.56 -17.87 5.75
N TRP A 137 1.57 -17.34 5.05
CA TRP A 137 1.12 -17.87 3.77
C TRP A 137 2.18 -17.82 2.67
N HIS A 138 3.06 -16.83 2.70
CA HIS A 138 4.19 -16.80 1.78
C HIS A 138 5.23 -17.88 2.06
N LYS A 139 5.34 -18.32 3.30
CA LYS A 139 6.33 -19.32 3.70
C LYS A 139 5.82 -20.75 3.59
N ASN A 140 4.57 -20.97 3.94
CA ASN A 140 3.95 -22.30 3.98
C ASN A 140 2.50 -22.23 3.54
N THR A 141 1.97 -23.29 2.92
CA THR A 141 0.54 -23.46 2.72
C THR A 141 -0.11 -23.70 4.09
N TYR A 142 -0.59 -22.64 4.71
CA TYR A 142 -1.18 -22.71 6.04
C TYR A 142 -2.70 -22.73 5.91
N ASP A 143 -3.31 -23.85 6.30
CA ASP A 143 -4.76 -24.12 6.15
C ASP A 143 -5.55 -24.05 7.48
N LYS A 144 -4.85 -23.75 8.60
CA LYS A 144 -5.47 -23.69 9.93
C LYS A 144 -5.80 -22.26 10.33
N SER A 145 -7.02 -22.03 10.83
CA SER A 145 -7.37 -20.79 11.51
C SER A 145 -6.63 -20.73 12.85
N LEU A 146 -5.82 -19.68 13.03
CA LEU A 146 -5.12 -19.40 14.28
C LEU A 146 -5.83 -18.25 15.00
N ASP A 147 -5.98 -18.38 16.32
CA ASP A 147 -6.24 -17.21 17.15
C ASP A 147 -4.97 -16.34 17.31
N SER A 148 -5.16 -15.06 17.66
CA SER A 148 -4.06 -14.09 17.78
C SER A 148 -2.91 -14.56 18.67
N LYS A 149 -3.19 -15.25 19.80
CA LYS A 149 -2.17 -15.73 20.73
C LYS A 149 -1.38 -16.92 20.17
N SER A 150 -2.04 -17.79 19.44
CA SER A 150 -1.40 -18.94 18.76
C SER A 150 -0.54 -18.46 17.60
N LEU A 151 -0.97 -17.44 16.87
CA LEU A 151 -0.21 -16.78 15.83
C LEU A 151 1.09 -16.17 16.38
N ASP A 152 0.99 -15.38 17.46
CA ASP A 152 2.16 -14.74 18.09
C ASP A 152 3.19 -15.79 18.55
N ARG A 153 2.71 -16.92 19.12
CA ARG A 153 3.60 -18.04 19.50
C ARG A 153 4.26 -18.67 18.29
N HIS A 154 3.51 -18.84 17.21
CA HIS A 154 4.02 -19.45 15.98
C HIS A 154 5.08 -18.58 15.30
N CYS A 155 4.88 -17.29 15.24
CA CYS A 155 5.83 -16.33 14.67
C CYS A 155 7.12 -16.18 15.50
N LYS A 156 7.05 -16.38 16.83
CA LYS A 156 8.21 -16.33 17.73
C LYS A 156 9.06 -17.59 17.70
N ASN A 157 8.56 -18.71 17.16
CA ASN A 157 9.29 -19.95 17.08
C ASN A 157 10.49 -19.79 16.14
N LYS A 158 11.69 -20.26 16.56
CA LYS A 158 12.96 -20.06 15.82
C LYS A 158 12.91 -20.57 14.40
N ASP A 159 12.14 -21.64 14.14
CA ASP A 159 11.99 -22.26 12.83
C ASP A 159 11.10 -21.43 11.87
N ASN A 160 10.29 -20.51 12.43
CA ASN A 160 9.35 -19.66 11.69
C ASN A 160 9.71 -18.17 11.73
N LYS A 161 10.96 -17.82 12.09
CA LYS A 161 11.42 -16.42 12.06
C LYS A 161 11.25 -15.85 10.65
N ILE A 162 10.16 -15.12 10.46
CA ILE A 162 9.75 -14.54 9.18
C ILE A 162 10.45 -13.19 8.98
N LEU A 163 10.83 -12.56 10.09
CA LEU A 163 11.53 -11.28 10.11
C LEU A 163 12.88 -11.46 10.82
N LYS A 164 13.95 -11.23 10.12
CA LYS A 164 15.30 -10.99 10.67
C LYS A 164 15.63 -9.52 10.50
#